data_c336a3c053debdb1beb35f3d6029867b
#
_entry.id   c336a3c053debdb1beb35f3d6029867b
#
_cell.length_a   1.000
_cell.length_b   1.000
_cell.length_c   1.000
_cell.angle_alpha   90.00
_cell.angle_beta   90.00
_cell.angle_gamma   90.00
#
_symmetry.space_group_name_H-M   'P 1'
#
loop_
_entity.id
_entity.type
_entity.pdbx_description
1 polymer ?
#
loop_
_entity_poly.entity_id
_entity_poly.type
_entity_poly.pdbx_seq_one_letter_code
_entity_poly.pdbx_strand_id
1 'polypeptide(L)'
;LIMGLLPTYAQIGMWAPILLLLMRVIQGAAIGGEVPGAWVFVSEHVPQRHIGYACGTLTAGLTAGILLGSLVATLINSVYSAEEVADYAWRIPFLLGGVFGLFSVYLRRWLHETPVFAEMQQRKALAEEVPLRAVLRDHRGAIVLSMLLTWLLSAGIIVVILMTPTVLQTLYGISATEA
;
A
#
# COMPACT_ATOMS: atom_id res chain seq x y z
N LEU A 1 -9.24 8.57 -0.33
CA LEU A 1 -10.37 9.52 -0.24
C LEU A 1 -10.88 9.84 -1.63
N ILE A 2 -10.07 10.28 -2.59
CA ILE A 2 -10.49 10.67 -3.96
C ILE A 2 -11.22 9.50 -4.66
N MET A 3 -10.78 8.26 -4.52
CA MET A 3 -11.45 7.10 -5.13
C MET A 3 -12.90 6.95 -4.67
N GLY A 4 -13.20 7.22 -3.40
CA GLY A 4 -14.57 7.16 -2.88
C GLY A 4 -15.48 8.26 -3.41
N LEU A 5 -14.93 9.31 -4.01
CA LEU A 5 -15.65 10.43 -4.61
C LEU A 5 -15.80 10.33 -6.14
N LEU A 6 -15.24 9.27 -6.74
CA LEU A 6 -15.32 9.10 -8.20
C LEU A 6 -16.78 8.92 -8.65
N PRO A 7 -17.17 9.57 -9.76
CA PRO A 7 -18.46 9.35 -10.39
C PRO A 7 -18.58 7.92 -10.91
N THR A 8 -19.79 7.39 -10.94
CA THR A 8 -20.07 6.04 -11.42
C THR A 8 -20.09 5.98 -12.95
N TYR A 9 -20.03 4.75 -13.50
CA TYR A 9 -20.14 4.53 -14.95
C TYR A 9 -21.46 5.09 -15.52
N ALA A 10 -22.55 5.01 -14.75
CA ALA A 10 -23.84 5.58 -15.17
C ALA A 10 -23.80 7.10 -15.34
N GLN A 11 -22.90 7.81 -14.66
CA GLN A 11 -22.78 9.27 -14.72
C GLN A 11 -21.84 9.75 -15.83
N ILE A 12 -20.68 9.08 -16.00
CA ILE A 12 -19.62 9.56 -16.90
C ILE A 12 -19.12 8.49 -17.90
N GLY A 13 -19.80 7.33 -18.00
CA GLY A 13 -19.48 6.29 -18.96
C GLY A 13 -18.04 5.81 -18.84
N MET A 14 -17.35 5.67 -19.98
CA MET A 14 -15.98 5.14 -20.08
C MET A 14 -14.93 5.94 -19.30
N TRP A 15 -15.22 7.18 -18.93
CA TRP A 15 -14.31 7.97 -18.11
C TRP A 15 -14.19 7.44 -16.67
N ALA A 16 -15.20 6.75 -16.14
CA ALA A 16 -15.15 6.19 -14.80
C ALA A 16 -14.03 5.14 -14.61
N PRO A 17 -13.91 4.09 -15.44
CA PRO A 17 -12.81 3.13 -15.35
C PRO A 17 -11.45 3.76 -15.65
N ILE A 18 -11.35 4.73 -16.56
CA ILE A 18 -10.09 5.43 -16.87
C ILE A 18 -9.61 6.22 -15.65
N LEU A 19 -10.48 6.98 -15.00
CA LEU A 19 -10.15 7.72 -13.78
C LEU A 19 -9.77 6.77 -12.63
N LEU A 20 -10.49 5.67 -12.47
CA LEU A 20 -10.15 4.66 -11.47
C LEU A 20 -8.75 4.08 -11.72
N LEU A 21 -8.44 3.71 -12.96
CA LEU A 21 -7.12 3.21 -13.34
C LEU A 21 -6.02 4.25 -13.04
N LEU A 22 -6.25 5.51 -13.42
CA LEU A 22 -5.31 6.59 -13.13
C LEU A 22 -5.06 6.74 -11.63
N MET A 23 -6.12 6.71 -10.81
CA MET A 23 -5.98 6.77 -9.35
C MET A 23 -5.23 5.55 -8.80
N ARG A 24 -5.40 4.36 -9.37
CA ARG A 24 -4.65 3.16 -9.00
C ARG A 24 -3.16 3.26 -9.34
N VAL A 25 -2.82 3.84 -10.48
CA VAL A 25 -1.41 4.10 -10.86
C VAL A 25 -0.76 5.09 -9.89
N ILE A 26 -1.44 6.20 -9.57
CA ILE A 26 -0.95 7.18 -8.60
C ILE A 26 -0.80 6.55 -7.21
N GLN A 27 -1.75 5.75 -6.78
CA GLN A 27 -1.69 5.02 -5.51
C GLN A 27 -0.50 4.06 -5.47
N GLY A 28 -0.29 3.29 -6.55
CA GLY A 28 0.85 2.37 -6.65
C GLY A 28 2.20 3.09 -6.57
N ALA A 29 2.33 4.22 -7.25
CA ALA A 29 3.54 5.04 -7.18
C ALA A 29 3.78 5.60 -5.77
N ALA A 30 2.73 6.02 -5.06
CA ALA A 30 2.83 6.50 -3.68
C ALA A 30 3.27 5.38 -2.72
N ILE A 31 2.66 4.20 -2.80
CA ILE A 31 3.02 3.03 -1.97
C ILE A 31 4.46 2.59 -2.25
N GLY A 32 4.89 2.62 -3.52
CA GLY A 32 6.25 2.25 -3.93
C GLY A 32 7.34 3.11 -3.29
N GLY A 33 7.04 4.35 -2.93
CA GLY A 33 7.96 5.21 -2.16
C GLY A 33 7.80 5.09 -0.65
N GLU A 34 6.57 4.92 -0.17
CA GLU A 34 6.25 4.96 1.26
C GLU A 34 6.76 3.73 2.02
N VAL A 35 6.53 2.53 1.50
CA VAL A 35 6.88 1.28 2.21
C VAL A 35 8.38 1.09 2.37
N PRO A 36 9.22 1.21 1.32
CA PRO A 36 10.67 1.17 1.47
C PRO A 36 11.20 2.28 2.37
N GLY A 37 10.65 3.49 2.24
CA GLY A 37 11.01 4.63 3.10
C GLY A 37 10.74 4.35 4.58
N ALA A 38 9.62 3.69 4.90
CA ALA A 38 9.31 3.31 6.26
C ALA A 38 10.29 2.27 6.83
N TRP A 39 10.73 1.29 6.03
CA TRP A 39 11.74 0.33 6.47
C TRP A 39 13.10 0.97 6.72
N VAL A 40 13.55 1.86 5.83
CA VAL A 40 14.79 2.62 6.03
C VAL A 40 14.67 3.47 7.30
N PHE A 41 13.60 4.25 7.43
CA PHE A 41 13.36 5.08 8.60
C PHE A 41 13.43 4.30 9.90
N VAL A 42 12.73 3.17 9.99
CA VAL A 42 12.72 2.33 11.20
C VAL A 42 14.10 1.72 11.45
N SER A 43 14.80 1.23 10.42
CA SER A 43 16.11 0.62 10.57
C SER A 43 17.18 1.60 11.04
N GLU A 44 17.08 2.88 10.68
CA GLU A 44 18.01 3.94 11.08
C GLU A 44 17.74 4.48 12.51
N HIS A 45 16.55 4.25 13.06
CA HIS A 45 16.19 4.69 14.41
C HIS A 45 16.47 3.66 15.52
N VAL A 46 16.80 2.41 15.17
CA VAL A 46 17.02 1.35 16.14
C VAL A 46 18.44 0.81 16.08
N PRO A 47 19.01 0.34 17.20
CA PRO A 47 20.31 -0.34 17.20
C PRO A 47 20.28 -1.57 16.31
N GLN A 48 21.42 -1.91 15.67
CA GLN A 48 21.53 -3.02 14.71
C GLN A 48 20.96 -4.35 15.23
N ARG A 49 21.11 -4.64 16.51
CA ARG A 49 20.57 -5.85 17.16
C ARG A 49 19.04 -5.93 17.14
N HIS A 50 18.33 -4.82 16.97
CA HIS A 50 16.85 -4.76 17.02
C HIS A 50 16.22 -4.48 15.65
N ILE A 51 17.00 -4.33 14.58
CA ILE A 51 16.49 -4.04 13.23
C ILE A 51 15.46 -5.08 12.80
N GLY A 52 15.75 -6.39 12.97
CA GLY A 52 14.83 -7.46 12.59
C GLY A 52 13.49 -7.38 13.34
N TYR A 53 13.52 -7.09 14.66
CA TYR A 53 12.31 -6.91 15.43
C TYR A 53 11.50 -5.68 14.97
N ALA A 54 12.15 -4.56 14.75
CA ALA A 54 11.51 -3.31 14.34
C ALA A 54 10.89 -3.43 12.93
N CYS A 55 11.62 -4.01 11.97
CA CYS A 55 11.08 -4.29 10.64
C CYS A 55 9.94 -5.33 10.67
N GLY A 56 10.05 -6.34 11.53
CA GLY A 56 8.98 -7.32 11.75
C GLY A 56 7.71 -6.68 12.30
N THR A 57 7.83 -5.76 13.26
CA THR A 57 6.69 -5.00 13.82
C THR A 57 6.04 -4.12 12.75
N LEU A 58 6.84 -3.46 11.90
CA LEU A 58 6.33 -2.69 10.77
C LEU A 58 5.53 -3.58 9.80
N THR A 59 6.07 -4.74 9.45
CA THR A 59 5.41 -5.71 8.57
C THR A 59 4.12 -6.24 9.20
N ALA A 60 4.13 -6.52 10.49
CA ALA A 60 2.93 -6.92 11.24
C ALA A 60 1.85 -5.81 11.19
N GLY A 61 2.23 -4.55 11.31
CA GLY A 61 1.34 -3.40 11.15
C GLY A 61 0.72 -3.33 9.75
N LEU A 62 1.50 -3.57 8.69
CA LEU A 62 1.00 -3.64 7.31
C LEU A 62 -0.04 -4.76 7.16
N THR A 63 0.25 -5.94 7.68
CA THR A 63 -0.67 -7.08 7.64
C THR A 63 -1.95 -6.82 8.45
N ALA A 64 -1.84 -6.21 9.62
CA ALA A 64 -3.00 -5.78 10.41
C ALA A 64 -3.88 -4.78 9.65
N GLY A 65 -3.28 -3.88 8.86
CA GLY A 65 -4.02 -2.98 7.99
C GLY A 65 -4.84 -3.71 6.91
N ILE A 66 -4.29 -4.77 6.33
CA ILE A 66 -5.00 -5.63 5.36
C ILE A 66 -6.19 -6.34 6.05
N LEU A 67 -5.97 -6.88 7.25
CA LEU A 67 -7.04 -7.52 8.03
C LEU A 67 -8.17 -6.53 8.39
N LEU A 68 -7.84 -5.32 8.81
CA LEU A 68 -8.83 -4.27 9.07
C LEU A 68 -9.61 -3.92 7.81
N GLY A 69 -8.95 -3.81 6.66
CA GLY A 69 -9.61 -3.57 5.38
C GLY A 69 -10.59 -4.68 5.01
N SER A 70 -10.19 -5.94 5.19
CA SER A 70 -11.03 -7.12 4.96
C SER A 70 -12.24 -7.14 5.91
N LEU A 71 -12.02 -6.83 7.19
CA LEU A 71 -13.10 -6.74 8.18
C LEU A 71 -14.14 -5.67 7.81
N VAL A 72 -13.69 -4.48 7.40
CA VAL A 72 -14.58 -3.41 6.95
C VAL A 72 -15.37 -3.85 5.71
N ALA A 73 -14.72 -4.51 4.74
CA ALA A 73 -15.40 -5.01 3.56
C ALA A 73 -16.46 -6.07 3.92
N THR A 74 -16.14 -7.00 4.83
CA THR A 74 -17.09 -8.02 5.32
C THR A 74 -18.27 -7.38 6.04
N LEU A 75 -18.04 -6.41 6.91
CA LEU A 75 -19.10 -5.69 7.61
C LEU A 75 -20.04 -4.98 6.62
N ILE A 76 -19.51 -4.32 5.60
CA ILE A 76 -20.33 -3.66 4.59
C ILE A 76 -21.18 -4.67 3.82
N ASN A 77 -20.61 -5.79 3.38
CA ASN A 77 -21.37 -6.83 2.69
C ASN A 77 -22.37 -7.56 3.59
N SER A 78 -22.24 -7.51 4.91
CA SER A 78 -23.20 -8.09 5.84
C SER A 78 -24.35 -7.15 6.20
N VAL A 79 -24.15 -5.83 6.13
CA VAL A 79 -25.12 -4.81 6.51
C VAL A 79 -25.91 -4.31 5.31
N TYR A 80 -25.28 -4.20 4.15
CA TYR A 80 -25.88 -3.64 2.93
C TYR A 80 -26.20 -4.74 1.93
N SER A 81 -27.27 -4.59 1.19
CA SER A 81 -27.61 -5.47 0.07
C SER A 81 -26.61 -5.30 -1.09
N ALA A 82 -26.53 -6.29 -1.97
CA ALA A 82 -25.65 -6.23 -3.14
C ALA A 82 -25.93 -5.01 -4.04
N GLU A 83 -27.19 -4.58 -4.13
CA GLU A 83 -27.60 -3.40 -4.88
C GLU A 83 -27.11 -2.11 -4.23
N GLU A 84 -27.27 -1.98 -2.92
CA GLU A 84 -26.78 -0.83 -2.16
C GLU A 84 -25.23 -0.74 -2.17
N VAL A 85 -24.54 -1.88 -2.10
CA VAL A 85 -23.08 -1.93 -2.23
C VAL A 85 -22.67 -1.43 -3.59
N ALA A 86 -23.33 -1.88 -4.68
CA ALA A 86 -23.02 -1.45 -6.04
C ALA A 86 -23.33 0.03 -6.29
N ASP A 87 -24.36 0.59 -5.65
CA ASP A 87 -24.76 1.97 -5.83
C ASP A 87 -23.88 2.95 -5.04
N TYR A 88 -23.79 2.81 -3.73
CA TYR A 88 -23.10 3.80 -2.89
C TYR A 88 -22.19 3.23 -1.80
N ALA A 89 -22.51 2.05 -1.20
CA ALA A 89 -21.82 1.61 0.01
C ALA A 89 -20.37 1.21 -0.23
N TRP A 90 -19.96 0.89 -1.48
CA TRP A 90 -18.57 0.67 -1.86
C TRP A 90 -17.66 1.89 -1.59
N ARG A 91 -18.24 3.10 -1.46
CA ARG A 91 -17.48 4.32 -1.15
C ARG A 91 -17.02 4.39 0.30
N ILE A 92 -17.76 3.77 1.22
CA ILE A 92 -17.52 3.86 2.67
C ILE A 92 -16.09 3.44 3.04
N PRO A 93 -15.54 2.29 2.57
CA PRO A 93 -14.16 1.89 2.88
C PRO A 93 -13.13 2.92 2.41
N PHE A 94 -13.33 3.53 1.24
CA PHE A 94 -12.41 4.53 0.72
C PHE A 94 -12.47 5.84 1.50
N LEU A 95 -13.63 6.23 1.99
CA LEU A 95 -13.79 7.41 2.85
C LEU A 95 -13.15 7.18 4.22
N LEU A 96 -13.39 6.02 4.84
CA LEU A 96 -12.73 5.62 6.08
C LEU A 96 -11.21 5.59 5.92
N GLY A 97 -10.69 4.95 4.86
CA GLY A 97 -9.27 4.95 4.55
C GLY A 97 -8.72 6.37 4.34
N GLY A 98 -9.52 7.27 3.76
CA GLY A 98 -9.17 8.68 3.63
C GLY A 98 -9.03 9.39 4.97
N VAL A 99 -9.92 9.14 5.92
CA VAL A 99 -9.83 9.69 7.29
C VAL A 99 -8.57 9.18 8.00
N PHE A 100 -8.30 7.86 7.94
CA PHE A 100 -7.07 7.29 8.49
C PHE A 100 -5.81 7.86 7.82
N GLY A 101 -5.86 8.09 6.51
CA GLY A 101 -4.76 8.74 5.78
C GLY A 101 -4.50 10.16 6.26
N LEU A 102 -5.52 10.97 6.48
CA LEU A 102 -5.37 12.31 7.04
C LEU A 102 -4.82 12.28 8.47
N PHE A 103 -5.27 11.34 9.28
CA PHE A 103 -4.72 11.11 10.62
C PHE A 103 -3.24 10.71 10.57
N SER A 104 -2.85 9.84 9.63
CA SER A 104 -1.45 9.46 9.40
C SER A 104 -0.59 10.68 9.02
N VAL A 105 -1.07 11.57 8.14
CA VAL A 105 -0.37 12.81 7.79
C VAL A 105 -0.19 13.71 9.02
N TYR A 106 -1.19 13.78 9.88
CA TYR A 106 -1.08 14.53 11.15
C TYR A 106 -0.01 13.93 12.07
N LEU A 107 0.01 12.61 12.24
CA LEU A 107 1.02 11.92 13.06
C LEU A 107 2.45 12.10 12.51
N ARG A 108 2.62 12.15 11.19
CA ARG A 108 3.95 12.37 10.56
C ARG A 108 4.60 13.68 10.97
N ARG A 109 3.86 14.69 11.39
CA ARG A 109 4.42 15.97 11.88
C ARG A 109 5.26 15.81 13.15
N TRP A 110 5.10 14.70 13.87
CA TRP A 110 5.79 14.37 15.10
C TRP A 110 7.03 13.51 14.87
N LEU A 111 7.25 13.05 13.64
CA LEU A 111 8.45 12.30 13.28
C LEU A 111 9.63 13.27 13.09
N HIS A 112 10.76 12.94 13.71
CA HIS A 112 12.01 13.66 13.53
C HIS A 112 12.82 12.98 12.42
N GLU A 113 13.72 13.74 11.80
CA GLU A 113 14.66 13.20 10.82
C GLU A 113 15.54 12.10 11.45
N THR A 114 15.95 11.14 10.61
CA THR A 114 16.80 10.05 11.09
C THR A 114 18.19 10.58 11.51
N PRO A 115 18.81 9.99 12.52
CA PRO A 115 20.17 10.38 12.94
C PRO A 115 21.18 10.29 11.78
N VAL A 116 21.05 9.27 10.94
CA VAL A 116 21.89 9.04 9.76
C VAL A 116 21.73 10.17 8.73
N PHE A 117 20.48 10.55 8.43
CA PHE A 117 20.22 11.64 7.50
C PHE A 117 20.73 12.99 8.02
N ALA A 118 20.51 13.26 9.31
CA ALA A 118 21.02 14.48 9.96
C ALA A 118 22.56 14.57 9.91
N GLU A 119 23.27 13.45 10.12
CA GLU A 119 24.72 13.38 10.00
C GLU A 119 25.19 13.60 8.56
N MET A 120 24.52 12.98 7.57
CA MET A 120 24.82 13.19 6.15
C MET A 120 24.63 14.65 5.74
N GLN A 121 23.58 15.30 6.23
CA GLN A 121 23.31 16.71 5.98
C GLN A 121 24.41 17.60 6.56
N GLN A 122 24.85 17.34 7.80
CA GLN A 122 25.95 18.09 8.42
C GLN A 122 27.28 17.92 7.68
N ARG A 123 27.57 16.72 7.17
CA ARG A 123 28.77 16.43 6.39
C ARG A 123 28.70 16.92 4.94
N LYS A 124 27.60 17.56 4.51
CA LYS A 124 27.36 17.95 3.11
C LYS A 124 27.51 16.78 2.13
N ALA A 125 27.21 15.57 2.58
CA ALA A 125 27.33 14.33 1.82
C ALA A 125 26.04 14.00 1.04
N LEU A 126 25.09 14.94 1.00
CA LEU A 126 23.88 14.78 0.18
C LEU A 126 24.24 14.94 -1.29
N ALA A 127 23.60 14.13 -2.14
CA ALA A 127 23.83 14.20 -3.57
C ALA A 127 23.45 15.57 -4.13
N GLU A 128 24.36 16.18 -4.88
CA GLU A 128 24.10 17.47 -5.58
C GLU A 128 23.14 17.31 -6.76
N GLU A 129 23.08 16.10 -7.34
CA GLU A 129 22.19 15.75 -8.44
C GLU A 129 20.84 15.22 -7.93
N VAL A 130 19.81 15.25 -8.80
CA VAL A 130 18.53 14.59 -8.53
C VAL A 130 18.77 13.11 -8.28
N PRO A 131 18.47 12.59 -7.06
CA PRO A 131 18.85 11.22 -6.66
C PRO A 131 18.37 10.14 -7.63
N LEU A 132 17.16 10.32 -8.20
CA LEU A 132 16.59 9.40 -9.18
C LEU A 132 17.45 9.26 -10.44
N ARG A 133 18.01 10.37 -10.94
CA ARG A 133 18.87 10.36 -12.14
C ARG A 133 20.17 9.65 -11.89
N ALA A 134 20.80 9.87 -10.73
CA ALA A 134 22.03 9.19 -10.35
C ALA A 134 21.79 7.68 -10.21
N VAL A 135 20.73 7.27 -9.52
CA VAL A 135 20.38 5.85 -9.36
C VAL A 135 20.11 5.17 -10.70
N LEU A 136 19.35 5.82 -11.61
CA LEU A 136 19.06 5.28 -12.94
C LEU A 136 20.30 5.18 -13.82
N ARG A 137 21.30 6.06 -13.64
CA ARG A 137 22.55 6.02 -14.38
C ARG A 137 23.51 4.95 -13.87
N ASP A 138 23.70 4.91 -12.57
CA ASP A 138 24.84 4.18 -11.96
C ASP A 138 24.44 2.80 -11.42
N HIS A 139 23.15 2.55 -11.18
CA HIS A 139 22.66 1.32 -10.53
C HIS A 139 21.58 0.57 -11.34
N ARG A 140 21.64 0.62 -12.67
CA ARG A 140 20.62 -0.02 -13.55
C ARG A 140 20.41 -1.50 -13.27
N GLY A 141 21.48 -2.26 -13.03
CA GLY A 141 21.39 -3.69 -12.72
C GLY A 141 20.66 -3.96 -11.40
N ALA A 142 20.94 -3.19 -10.37
CA ALA A 142 20.25 -3.28 -9.09
C ALA A 142 18.77 -2.92 -9.19
N ILE A 143 18.44 -1.92 -10.02
CA ILE A 143 17.03 -1.53 -10.28
C ILE A 143 16.28 -2.69 -10.94
N VAL A 144 16.81 -3.25 -12.03
CA VAL A 144 16.17 -4.35 -12.76
C VAL A 144 16.00 -5.55 -11.84
N LEU A 145 17.03 -5.93 -11.09
CA LEU A 145 16.95 -7.05 -10.14
C LEU A 145 15.90 -6.80 -9.07
N SER A 146 15.88 -5.61 -8.47
CA SER A 146 14.87 -5.22 -7.47
C SER A 146 13.47 -5.26 -8.03
N MET A 147 13.26 -4.75 -9.24
CA MET A 147 11.95 -4.81 -9.91
C MET A 147 11.50 -6.25 -10.15
N LEU A 148 12.37 -7.13 -10.64
CA LEU A 148 12.05 -8.54 -10.88
C LEU A 148 11.72 -9.29 -9.59
N LEU A 149 12.51 -9.09 -8.54
CA LEU A 149 12.28 -9.70 -7.23
C LEU A 149 10.97 -9.22 -6.61
N THR A 150 10.69 -7.91 -6.67
CA THR A 150 9.44 -7.35 -6.17
C THR A 150 8.24 -7.87 -6.95
N TRP A 151 8.36 -7.98 -8.26
CA TRP A 151 7.30 -8.52 -9.13
C TRP A 151 7.02 -9.98 -8.82
N LEU A 152 8.07 -10.80 -8.68
CA LEU A 152 7.94 -12.21 -8.30
C LEU A 152 7.28 -12.38 -6.93
N LEU A 153 7.73 -11.59 -5.94
CA LEU A 153 7.14 -11.59 -4.60
C LEU A 153 5.66 -11.19 -4.61
N SER A 154 5.32 -10.11 -5.33
CA SER A 154 3.95 -9.63 -5.45
C SER A 154 3.05 -10.65 -6.15
N ALA A 155 3.54 -11.28 -7.22
CA ALA A 155 2.82 -12.35 -7.90
C ALA A 155 2.56 -13.55 -6.97
N GLY A 156 3.57 -13.96 -6.18
CA GLY A 156 3.42 -15.02 -5.18
C GLY A 156 2.36 -14.70 -4.12
N ILE A 157 2.38 -13.47 -3.59
CA ILE A 157 1.40 -13.00 -2.60
C ILE A 157 -0.02 -13.00 -3.20
N ILE A 158 -0.19 -12.49 -4.43
CA ILE A 158 -1.49 -12.45 -5.10
C ILE A 158 -2.03 -13.87 -5.32
N VAL A 159 -1.20 -14.79 -5.85
CA VAL A 159 -1.61 -16.17 -6.10
C VAL A 159 -1.98 -16.88 -4.80
N VAL A 160 -1.13 -16.80 -3.77
CA VAL A 160 -1.33 -17.55 -2.53
C VAL A 160 -2.44 -16.96 -1.67
N ILE A 161 -2.52 -15.64 -1.53
CA ILE A 161 -3.47 -15.00 -0.60
C ILE A 161 -4.82 -14.71 -1.29
N LEU A 162 -4.80 -14.14 -2.51
CA LEU A 162 -6.03 -13.68 -3.17
C LEU A 162 -6.70 -14.78 -4.01
N MET A 163 -5.92 -15.69 -4.60
CA MET A 163 -6.47 -16.74 -5.46
C MET A 163 -6.89 -17.98 -4.67
N THR A 164 -6.25 -18.28 -3.55
CA THR A 164 -6.57 -19.48 -2.75
C THR A 164 -8.04 -19.56 -2.34
N PRO A 165 -8.68 -18.53 -1.77
CA PRO A 165 -10.11 -18.59 -1.45
C PRO A 165 -10.98 -18.87 -2.68
N THR A 166 -10.70 -18.21 -3.81
CA THR A 166 -11.44 -18.43 -5.05
C THR A 166 -11.27 -19.86 -5.58
N VAL A 167 -10.05 -20.39 -5.53
CA VAL A 167 -9.75 -21.78 -5.96
C VAL A 167 -10.47 -22.78 -5.05
N LEU A 168 -10.46 -22.58 -3.74
CA LEU A 168 -11.15 -23.44 -2.77
C LEU A 168 -12.67 -23.45 -3.02
N GLN A 169 -13.27 -22.28 -3.27
CA GLN A 169 -14.69 -22.19 -3.57
C GLN A 169 -15.06 -22.86 -4.90
N THR A 170 -14.27 -22.64 -5.96
CA THR A 170 -14.60 -23.12 -7.30
C THR A 170 -14.29 -24.59 -7.51
N LEU A 171 -13.18 -25.13 -6.97
CA LEU A 171 -12.75 -26.49 -7.18
C LEU A 171 -13.25 -27.47 -6.12
N TYR A 172 -13.37 -27.02 -4.88
CA TYR A 172 -13.74 -27.87 -3.75
C TYR A 172 -15.15 -27.61 -3.22
N GLY A 173 -15.87 -26.60 -3.74
CA GLY A 173 -17.22 -26.25 -3.32
C GLY A 173 -17.32 -25.77 -1.88
N ILE A 174 -16.20 -25.29 -1.30
CA ILE A 174 -16.15 -24.76 0.07
C ILE A 174 -16.92 -23.43 0.10
N SER A 175 -17.71 -23.21 1.14
CA SER A 175 -18.46 -21.95 1.27
C SER A 175 -17.55 -20.75 1.45
N ALA A 176 -18.01 -19.56 1.02
CA ALA A 176 -17.23 -18.32 1.14
C ALA A 176 -16.88 -17.94 2.60
N THR A 177 -17.59 -18.51 3.57
CA THR A 177 -17.35 -18.30 5.01
C THR A 177 -16.32 -19.27 5.59
N GLU A 178 -15.97 -20.35 4.87
CA GLU A 178 -15.03 -21.39 5.29
C GLU A 178 -13.70 -21.29 4.51
N ALA A 179 -13.67 -20.56 3.38
CA ALA A 179 -12.51 -20.33 2.53
C ALA A 179 -11.77 -19.03 2.90
#